data_d640b3f90329da2c13c6e56fa642b024
#
_entry.id   d640b3f90329da2c13c6e56fa642b024
#
_cell.length_a   1.000
_cell.length_b   1.000
_cell.length_c   1.000
_cell.angle_alpha   90.00
_cell.angle_beta   90.00
_cell.angle_gamma   90.00
#
_symmetry.space_group_name_H-M   'P 1'
#
loop_
_entity.id
_entity.type
_entity.pdbx_description
1 polymer ?
#
loop_
_entity_poly.entity_id
_entity_poly.type
_entity_poly.pdbx_seq_one_letter_code
_entity_poly.pdbx_strand_id
1 'polypeptide(L)'
;MKNPDTDKQNGLFQADPADLTESKIESRRLFSGAVFDLEVDRVKLPNGKPSKRELIRHKGAVAVVPLFPDRTVAVEEQFRYAVGRILIEIPAGKLDSPDEDREEAALRELREETGLIAGKLTCLGDYFGSPAIVDERITLYLATELSEGERSLDDDEFLSVRRIPLSDLADAILRGEIPDGKTQAALSRVMLMVERGQI
;
A
#
# COMPACT_ATOMS: atom_id res chain seq x y z
N MET A 1 -23.18 3.05 5.57
CA MET A 1 -22.31 3.54 6.64
C MET A 1 -21.59 4.76 6.10
N LYS A 2 -21.65 5.89 6.80
CA LYS A 2 -20.84 7.09 6.44
C LYS A 2 -19.40 6.77 6.78
N ASN A 3 -18.49 6.92 5.82
CA ASN A 3 -17.07 6.77 6.06
C ASN A 3 -16.62 7.96 6.92
N PRO A 4 -16.11 7.75 8.15
CA PRO A 4 -15.71 8.85 9.05
C PRO A 4 -14.49 9.64 8.57
N ASP A 5 -13.77 9.18 7.53
CA ASP A 5 -12.55 9.80 7.04
C ASP A 5 -12.74 10.95 6.03
N THR A 6 -13.99 11.26 5.62
CA THR A 6 -14.24 12.32 4.64
C THR A 6 -14.20 13.73 5.20
N ASP A 7 -14.21 13.92 6.53
CA ASP A 7 -14.39 15.23 7.15
C ASP A 7 -13.09 16.05 7.38
N LYS A 8 -11.91 15.56 6.95
CA LYS A 8 -10.62 16.27 7.16
C LYS A 8 -9.77 16.37 5.89
N GLN A 9 -10.38 16.58 4.74
CA GLN A 9 -9.62 16.85 3.52
C GLN A 9 -9.38 18.36 3.39
N ASN A 10 -8.45 18.85 4.13
CA ASN A 10 -7.77 20.16 4.19
C ASN A 10 -7.83 21.02 2.90
N GLY A 11 -9.00 21.48 2.47
CA GLY A 11 -9.14 22.52 1.44
C GLY A 11 -8.65 22.18 0.02
N LEU A 12 -8.21 20.94 -0.22
CA LEU A 12 -7.79 20.47 -1.55
C LEU A 12 -8.98 20.13 -2.46
N PHE A 13 -10.13 19.80 -1.87
CA PHE A 13 -11.35 19.44 -2.59
C PHE A 13 -12.32 20.61 -2.59
N GLN A 14 -12.83 20.97 -3.76
CA GLN A 14 -13.76 22.09 -3.98
C GLN A 14 -15.16 21.63 -4.40
N ALA A 15 -15.31 20.39 -4.88
CA ALA A 15 -16.60 19.88 -5.30
C ALA A 15 -17.44 19.46 -4.10
N ASP A 16 -18.77 19.69 -4.17
CA ASP A 16 -19.68 19.13 -3.19
C ASP A 16 -19.65 17.57 -3.32
N PRO A 17 -19.38 16.84 -2.25
CA PRO A 17 -19.42 15.38 -2.29
C PRO A 17 -20.73 14.81 -2.86
N ALA A 18 -21.88 15.47 -2.64
CA ALA A 18 -23.16 15.06 -3.18
C ALA A 18 -23.20 15.02 -4.72
N ASP A 19 -22.42 15.89 -5.38
CA ASP A 19 -22.36 15.97 -6.85
C ASP A 19 -21.48 14.90 -7.49
N LEU A 20 -20.68 14.20 -6.68
CA LEU A 20 -19.72 13.19 -7.14
C LEU A 20 -20.01 11.77 -6.60
N THR A 21 -20.84 11.65 -5.57
CA THR A 21 -21.04 10.36 -4.87
C THR A 21 -22.02 9.46 -5.62
N GLU A 22 -21.59 8.24 -5.86
CA GLU A 22 -22.43 7.15 -6.37
C GLU A 22 -23.02 6.34 -5.20
N SER A 23 -24.24 5.83 -5.35
CA SER A 23 -24.86 4.98 -4.34
C SER A 23 -25.10 3.58 -4.89
N LYS A 24 -24.75 2.56 -4.10
CA LYS A 24 -24.98 1.16 -4.45
C LYS A 24 -26.49 0.84 -4.40
N ILE A 25 -26.99 0.21 -5.48
CA ILE A 25 -28.37 -0.30 -5.59
C ILE A 25 -28.38 -1.78 -5.23
N GLU A 26 -27.53 -2.58 -5.86
CA GLU A 26 -27.40 -4.02 -5.63
C GLU A 26 -25.97 -4.49 -5.97
N SER A 27 -25.60 -5.64 -5.46
CA SER A 27 -24.31 -6.28 -5.71
C SER A 27 -24.52 -7.75 -6.08
N ARG A 28 -23.70 -8.25 -7.00
CA ARG A 28 -23.62 -9.66 -7.33
C ARG A 28 -22.19 -10.12 -7.35
N ARG A 29 -21.84 -11.05 -6.45
CA ARG A 29 -20.53 -11.69 -6.45
C ARG A 29 -20.45 -12.71 -7.57
N LEU A 30 -19.40 -12.63 -8.39
CA LEU A 30 -19.14 -13.52 -9.52
C LEU A 30 -18.07 -14.58 -9.22
N PHE A 31 -17.12 -14.25 -8.34
CA PHE A 31 -16.03 -15.12 -7.93
C PHE A 31 -15.67 -14.83 -6.48
N SER A 32 -15.27 -15.87 -5.75
CA SER A 32 -14.72 -15.75 -4.41
C SER A 32 -13.47 -16.61 -4.33
N GLY A 33 -12.31 -15.96 -4.14
CA GLY A 33 -11.00 -16.57 -4.07
C GLY A 33 -10.36 -16.41 -2.69
N ALA A 34 -9.15 -16.95 -2.55
CA ALA A 34 -8.38 -16.80 -1.32
C ALA A 34 -7.85 -15.36 -1.13
N VAL A 35 -7.55 -14.66 -2.24
CA VAL A 35 -6.94 -13.34 -2.22
C VAL A 35 -7.97 -12.23 -2.43
N PHE A 36 -8.93 -12.41 -3.34
CA PHE A 36 -9.91 -11.38 -3.68
C PHE A 36 -11.26 -11.99 -4.07
N ASP A 37 -12.29 -11.16 -3.99
CA ASP A 37 -13.61 -11.42 -4.56
C ASP A 37 -13.83 -10.52 -5.79
N LEU A 38 -14.53 -11.04 -6.81
CA LEU A 38 -14.99 -10.25 -7.96
C LEU A 38 -16.50 -9.99 -7.82
N GLU A 39 -16.88 -8.73 -7.84
CA GLU A 39 -18.28 -8.29 -7.73
C GLU A 39 -18.67 -7.39 -8.91
N VAL A 40 -19.96 -7.42 -9.26
CA VAL A 40 -20.59 -6.45 -10.15
C VAL A 40 -21.67 -5.74 -9.37
N ASP A 41 -21.48 -4.44 -9.16
CA ASP A 41 -22.45 -3.57 -8.50
C ASP A 41 -23.29 -2.82 -9.55
N ARG A 42 -24.59 -2.71 -9.30
CA ARG A 42 -25.42 -1.71 -9.93
C ARG A 42 -25.46 -0.48 -9.03
N VAL A 43 -25.11 0.66 -9.58
CA VAL A 43 -25.01 1.92 -8.84
C VAL A 43 -25.95 2.97 -9.44
N LYS A 44 -26.36 3.94 -8.62
CA LYS A 44 -27.03 5.17 -9.03
C LYS A 44 -25.99 6.29 -9.08
N LEU A 45 -25.83 6.88 -10.25
CA LEU A 45 -24.95 8.03 -10.47
C LEU A 45 -25.51 9.30 -9.83
N PRO A 46 -24.72 10.37 -9.63
CA PRO A 46 -25.19 11.67 -9.12
C PRO A 46 -26.38 12.24 -9.92
N ASN A 47 -26.39 12.05 -11.25
CA ASN A 47 -27.49 12.47 -12.12
C ASN A 47 -28.73 11.57 -12.05
N GLY A 48 -28.78 10.61 -11.12
CA GLY A 48 -29.90 9.69 -10.90
C GLY A 48 -29.95 8.48 -11.85
N LYS A 49 -29.11 8.40 -12.87
CA LYS A 49 -29.08 7.28 -13.82
C LYS A 49 -28.39 6.05 -13.22
N PRO A 50 -28.85 4.83 -13.57
CA PRO A 50 -28.15 3.61 -13.18
C PRO A 50 -26.92 3.38 -14.02
N SER A 51 -25.88 2.75 -13.42
CA SER A 51 -24.67 2.28 -14.08
C SER A 51 -24.19 0.98 -13.46
N LYS A 52 -23.14 0.38 -14.03
CA LYS A 52 -22.48 -0.81 -13.48
C LYS A 52 -21.05 -0.48 -13.06
N ARG A 53 -20.58 -1.17 -12.01
CA ARG A 53 -19.19 -1.16 -11.57
C ARG A 53 -18.72 -2.61 -11.40
N GLU A 54 -17.60 -2.93 -12.01
CA GLU A 54 -16.90 -4.21 -11.83
C GLU A 54 -15.81 -3.98 -10.80
N LEU A 55 -15.82 -4.74 -9.71
CA LEU A 55 -15.04 -4.45 -8.52
C LEU A 55 -14.31 -5.68 -8.03
N ILE A 56 -13.04 -5.50 -7.71
CA ILE A 56 -12.23 -6.46 -6.98
C ILE A 56 -12.20 -6.04 -5.51
N ARG A 57 -12.67 -6.92 -4.62
CA ARG A 57 -12.66 -6.72 -3.18
C ARG A 57 -11.44 -7.37 -2.57
N HIS A 58 -10.67 -6.61 -1.82
CA HIS A 58 -9.43 -7.06 -1.21
C HIS A 58 -9.43 -6.76 0.30
N LYS A 59 -8.75 -7.57 1.11
CA LYS A 59 -8.65 -7.36 2.57
C LYS A 59 -7.88 -6.10 2.94
N GLY A 60 -7.04 -5.63 2.05
CA GLY A 60 -6.08 -4.56 2.27
C GLY A 60 -4.68 -5.10 2.50
N ALA A 61 -3.73 -4.17 2.61
CA ALA A 61 -2.32 -4.48 2.79
C ALA A 61 -1.61 -3.36 3.56
N VAL A 62 -0.37 -3.63 3.93
CA VAL A 62 0.56 -2.66 4.51
C VAL A 62 1.87 -2.69 3.73
N ALA A 63 2.62 -1.60 3.77
CA ALA A 63 3.96 -1.55 3.22
C ALA A 63 4.85 -0.63 4.07
N VAL A 64 6.12 -0.99 4.23
CA VAL A 64 7.02 -0.33 5.16
C VAL A 64 8.29 0.12 4.45
N VAL A 65 8.73 1.36 4.70
CA VAL A 65 10.06 1.84 4.31
C VAL A 65 11.00 1.71 5.50
N PRO A 66 11.89 0.71 5.54
CA PRO A 66 12.88 0.55 6.63
C PRO A 66 14.07 1.46 6.35
N LEU A 67 14.09 2.64 7.00
CA LEU A 67 15.13 3.65 6.82
C LEU A 67 16.18 3.57 7.94
N PHE A 68 17.44 3.36 7.55
CA PHE A 68 18.57 3.35 8.47
C PHE A 68 19.16 4.75 8.69
N PRO A 69 19.93 4.96 9.79
CA PRO A 69 20.55 6.25 10.10
C PRO A 69 21.50 6.77 9.02
N ASP A 70 22.11 5.87 8.24
CA ASP A 70 22.99 6.20 7.10
C ASP A 70 22.23 6.53 5.81
N ARG A 71 20.90 6.66 5.91
CA ARG A 71 19.98 6.91 4.78
C ARG A 71 19.97 5.80 3.72
N THR A 72 20.29 4.58 4.09
CA THR A 72 19.97 3.41 3.27
C THR A 72 18.59 2.88 3.63
N VAL A 73 17.94 2.22 2.67
CA VAL A 73 16.63 1.58 2.81
C VAL A 73 16.77 0.10 2.51
N ALA A 74 16.18 -0.76 3.33
CA ALA A 74 16.04 -2.17 2.98
C ALA A 74 14.92 -2.31 1.94
N VAL A 75 15.24 -2.93 0.83
CA VAL A 75 14.32 -3.24 -0.26
C VAL A 75 14.42 -4.71 -0.61
N GLU A 76 13.41 -5.22 -1.30
CA GLU A 76 13.27 -6.61 -1.69
C GLU A 76 13.28 -6.77 -3.19
N GLU A 77 13.82 -7.88 -3.64
CA GLU A 77 13.70 -8.36 -5.01
C GLU A 77 12.80 -9.59 -4.99
N GLN A 78 11.60 -9.47 -5.57
CA GLN A 78 10.62 -10.55 -5.61
C GLN A 78 10.06 -10.74 -7.01
N PHE A 79 9.88 -12.02 -7.44
CA PHE A 79 9.20 -12.33 -8.69
C PHE A 79 7.69 -12.14 -8.54
N ARG A 80 7.12 -11.25 -9.34
CA ARG A 80 5.67 -11.03 -9.38
C ARG A 80 5.07 -11.73 -10.60
N TYR A 81 4.45 -12.88 -10.37
CA TYR A 81 3.90 -13.73 -11.41
C TYR A 81 2.96 -12.98 -12.35
N ALA A 82 2.09 -12.11 -11.82
CA ALA A 82 1.12 -11.36 -12.61
C ALA A 82 1.76 -10.45 -13.67
N VAL A 83 2.97 -9.93 -13.41
CA VAL A 83 3.72 -9.07 -14.35
C VAL A 83 4.90 -9.79 -14.99
N GLY A 84 5.16 -11.05 -14.61
CA GLY A 84 6.14 -11.94 -15.24
C GLY A 84 7.61 -11.55 -15.07
N ARG A 85 7.94 -10.78 -14.00
CA ARG A 85 9.31 -10.32 -13.76
C ARG A 85 9.62 -10.08 -12.29
N ILE A 86 10.91 -9.96 -11.97
CA ILE A 86 11.39 -9.52 -10.65
C ILE A 86 11.21 -8.02 -10.55
N LEU A 87 10.67 -7.56 -9.41
CA LEU A 87 10.52 -6.16 -9.06
C LEU A 87 11.37 -5.85 -7.82
N ILE A 88 11.81 -4.58 -7.73
CA ILE A 88 12.36 -4.00 -6.51
C ILE A 88 11.19 -3.36 -5.77
N GLU A 89 10.96 -3.79 -4.54
CA GLU A 89 9.84 -3.36 -3.71
C GLU A 89 10.30 -3.03 -2.29
N ILE A 90 9.52 -2.27 -1.56
CA ILE A 90 9.64 -2.19 -0.10
C ILE A 90 8.87 -3.37 0.52
N PRO A 91 9.25 -3.86 1.72
CA PRO A 91 8.52 -4.88 2.47
C PRO A 91 7.03 -4.58 2.52
N ALA A 92 6.19 -5.57 2.19
CA ALA A 92 4.75 -5.36 2.09
C ALA A 92 3.96 -6.66 2.08
N GLY A 93 2.95 -6.76 2.93
CA GLY A 93 2.07 -7.91 2.95
C GLY A 93 0.60 -7.59 3.12
N LYS A 94 -0.22 -8.62 2.91
CA LYS A 94 -1.67 -8.55 3.03
C LYS A 94 -2.08 -8.62 4.50
N LEU A 95 -3.19 -8.01 4.83
CA LEU A 95 -3.84 -8.25 6.11
C LEU A 95 -4.38 -9.69 6.17
N ASP A 96 -4.21 -10.36 7.30
CA ASP A 96 -4.78 -11.68 7.55
C ASP A 96 -6.30 -11.61 7.60
N SER A 97 -6.82 -10.52 8.15
CA SER A 97 -8.25 -10.22 8.18
C SER A 97 -8.51 -8.73 7.90
N PRO A 98 -9.72 -8.35 7.46
CA PRO A 98 -10.07 -6.93 7.25
C PRO A 98 -10.00 -6.07 8.52
N ASP A 99 -10.08 -6.70 9.70
CA ASP A 99 -10.10 -6.06 11.01
C ASP A 99 -8.72 -6.11 11.71
N GLU A 100 -7.69 -6.66 11.07
CA GLU A 100 -6.33 -6.68 11.61
C GLU A 100 -5.79 -5.25 11.80
N ASP A 101 -5.15 -5.02 12.95
CA ASP A 101 -4.47 -3.74 13.19
C ASP A 101 -3.33 -3.54 12.19
N ARG A 102 -3.34 -2.40 11.50
CA ARG A 102 -2.39 -2.14 10.42
C ARG A 102 -0.97 -1.87 10.89
N GLU A 103 -0.78 -1.34 12.09
CA GLU A 103 0.56 -1.15 12.67
C GLU A 103 1.15 -2.50 13.08
N GLU A 104 0.34 -3.38 13.69
CA GLU A 104 0.76 -4.74 14.03
C GLU A 104 1.11 -5.54 12.77
N ALA A 105 0.26 -5.48 11.73
CA ALA A 105 0.54 -6.10 10.44
C ALA A 105 1.85 -5.56 9.81
N ALA A 106 2.08 -4.26 9.84
CA ALA A 106 3.29 -3.65 9.30
C ALA A 106 4.57 -4.09 10.04
N LEU A 107 4.51 -4.23 11.36
CA LEU A 107 5.63 -4.73 12.17
C LEU A 107 5.87 -6.22 11.94
N ARG A 108 4.80 -7.00 11.77
CA ARG A 108 4.87 -8.43 11.45
C ARG A 108 5.55 -8.66 10.10
N GLU A 109 5.04 -8.05 9.03
CA GLU A 109 5.56 -8.18 7.67
C GLU A 109 7.02 -7.71 7.57
N LEU A 110 7.35 -6.54 8.16
CA LEU A 110 8.73 -6.06 8.22
C LEU A 110 9.67 -7.12 8.80
N ARG A 111 9.27 -7.76 9.90
CA ARG A 111 10.08 -8.77 10.58
C ARG A 111 10.16 -10.06 9.76
N GLU A 112 9.03 -10.55 9.24
CA GLU A 112 8.95 -11.81 8.49
C GLU A 112 9.79 -11.76 7.23
N GLU A 113 9.66 -10.70 6.44
CA GLU A 113 10.35 -10.56 5.15
C GLU A 113 11.80 -10.14 5.29
N THR A 114 12.14 -9.27 6.24
CA THR A 114 13.50 -8.69 6.33
C THR A 114 14.31 -9.11 7.56
N GLY A 115 13.67 -9.62 8.61
CA GLY A 115 14.29 -9.82 9.92
C GLY A 115 14.50 -8.53 10.70
N LEU A 116 14.00 -7.39 10.25
CA LEU A 116 14.16 -6.11 10.93
C LEU A 116 13.06 -5.88 11.97
N ILE A 117 13.43 -5.29 13.08
CA ILE A 117 12.51 -4.85 14.15
C ILE A 117 12.58 -3.32 14.21
N ALA A 118 11.43 -2.66 14.08
CA ALA A 118 11.34 -1.22 14.18
C ALA A 118 11.19 -0.77 15.65
N GLY A 119 12.02 0.16 16.08
CA GLY A 119 11.85 0.88 17.35
C GLY A 119 10.82 2.01 17.23
N LYS A 120 10.61 2.51 16.02
CA LYS A 120 9.61 3.54 15.73
C LYS A 120 8.95 3.31 14.40
N LEU A 121 7.60 3.37 14.37
CA LEU A 121 6.78 3.30 13.18
C LEU A 121 6.02 4.62 13.00
N THR A 122 6.02 5.16 11.78
CA THR A 122 5.32 6.40 11.45
C THR A 122 4.42 6.16 10.25
N CYS A 123 3.11 6.38 10.40
CA CYS A 123 2.16 6.25 9.30
C CYS A 123 2.40 7.36 8.25
N LEU A 124 2.59 6.95 7.01
CA LEU A 124 2.74 7.84 5.85
C LEU A 124 1.41 8.10 5.14
N GLY A 125 0.34 7.40 5.52
CA GLY A 125 -0.98 7.46 4.90
C GLY A 125 -1.22 6.36 3.88
N ASP A 126 -2.41 6.38 3.27
CA ASP A 126 -2.87 5.33 2.40
C ASP A 126 -2.43 5.51 0.93
N TYR A 127 -2.40 4.39 0.24
CA TYR A 127 -2.17 4.27 -1.19
C TYR A 127 -3.23 3.35 -1.80
N PHE A 128 -3.77 3.73 -2.96
CA PHE A 128 -4.69 2.94 -3.77
C PHE A 128 -4.08 2.74 -5.15
N GLY A 129 -3.73 1.51 -5.48
CA GLY A 129 -3.03 1.18 -6.72
C GLY A 129 -3.89 1.31 -7.97
N SER A 130 -5.16 0.92 -7.88
CA SER A 130 -6.10 0.93 -9.00
C SER A 130 -7.54 1.24 -8.54
N PRO A 131 -7.81 2.44 -7.99
CA PRO A 131 -9.07 2.75 -7.30
C PRO A 131 -10.31 2.74 -8.19
N ALA A 132 -10.13 2.66 -9.50
CA ALA A 132 -11.23 2.53 -10.45
C ALA A 132 -11.92 1.17 -10.39
N ILE A 133 -11.21 0.11 -10.00
CA ILE A 133 -11.69 -1.28 -10.04
C ILE A 133 -11.33 -2.11 -8.82
N VAL A 134 -10.33 -1.70 -8.03
CA VAL A 134 -9.86 -2.44 -6.84
C VAL A 134 -9.99 -1.55 -5.62
N ASP A 135 -10.58 -2.10 -4.55
CA ASP A 135 -10.70 -1.38 -3.27
C ASP A 135 -9.53 -1.67 -2.31
N GLU A 136 -8.45 -2.28 -2.80
CA GLU A 136 -7.25 -2.51 -2.02
C GLU A 136 -6.70 -1.20 -1.46
N ARG A 137 -6.71 -1.08 -0.15
CA ARG A 137 -6.09 -0.01 0.62
C ARG A 137 -4.76 -0.50 1.16
N ILE A 138 -3.66 0.08 0.73
CA ILE A 138 -2.33 -0.19 1.25
C ILE A 138 -1.94 0.95 2.19
N THR A 139 -1.79 0.68 3.48
CA THR A 139 -1.30 1.69 4.42
C THR A 139 0.22 1.67 4.43
N LEU A 140 0.82 2.83 4.15
CA LEU A 140 2.26 3.01 4.04
C LEU A 140 2.84 3.48 5.38
N TYR A 141 3.98 2.91 5.76
CA TYR A 141 4.69 3.25 6.98
C TYR A 141 6.17 3.55 6.72
N LEU A 142 6.76 4.37 7.58
CA LEU A 142 8.19 4.55 7.74
C LEU A 142 8.63 3.88 9.04
N ALA A 143 9.58 2.95 8.96
CA ALA A 143 10.21 2.32 10.11
C ALA A 143 11.61 2.89 10.31
N THR A 144 11.92 3.30 11.53
CA THR A 144 13.22 3.80 11.98
C THR A 144 13.63 3.16 13.30
N GLU A 145 14.84 3.47 13.80
CA GLU A 145 15.40 2.85 15.00
C GLU A 145 15.45 1.32 14.86
N LEU A 146 15.93 0.89 13.70
CA LEU A 146 15.92 -0.51 13.28
C LEU A 146 16.96 -1.32 14.05
N SER A 147 16.58 -2.53 14.44
CA SER A 147 17.47 -3.55 14.98
C SER A 147 17.27 -4.88 14.24
N GLU A 148 18.25 -5.79 14.36
CA GLU A 148 18.18 -7.10 13.73
C GLU A 148 17.38 -8.09 14.58
N GLY A 149 16.58 -8.92 13.92
CA GLY A 149 15.83 -10.02 14.46
C GLY A 149 15.93 -11.25 13.56
N GLU A 150 15.11 -12.24 13.80
CA GLU A 150 15.03 -13.44 12.95
C GLU A 150 14.02 -13.23 11.84
N ARG A 151 14.43 -13.56 10.62
CA ARG A 151 13.61 -13.61 9.43
C ARG A 151 12.80 -14.90 9.38
N SER A 152 11.54 -14.84 8.97
CA SER A 152 10.67 -16.02 8.88
C SER A 152 9.70 -15.87 7.71
N LEU A 153 10.17 -16.21 6.51
CA LEU A 153 9.33 -16.20 5.30
C LEU A 153 8.30 -17.32 5.34
N ASP A 154 7.18 -17.10 4.69
CA ASP A 154 6.24 -18.16 4.37
C ASP A 154 6.85 -19.16 3.37
N ASP A 155 6.35 -20.41 3.40
CA ASP A 155 6.90 -21.51 2.58
C ASP A 155 6.86 -21.24 1.07
N ASP A 156 5.97 -20.36 0.61
CA ASP A 156 5.79 -19.96 -0.79
C ASP A 156 6.39 -18.57 -1.11
N GLU A 157 7.11 -17.95 -0.18
CA GLU A 157 7.77 -16.67 -0.37
C GLU A 157 9.25 -16.83 -0.73
N PHE A 158 9.61 -16.31 -1.90
CA PHE A 158 10.97 -16.31 -2.43
C PHE A 158 11.37 -14.88 -2.76
N LEU A 159 12.11 -14.25 -1.84
CA LEU A 159 12.60 -12.89 -2.03
C LEU A 159 14.03 -12.71 -1.48
N SER A 160 14.75 -11.75 -1.99
CA SER A 160 16.06 -11.33 -1.48
C SER A 160 15.98 -9.90 -0.95
N VAL A 161 16.65 -9.65 0.18
CA VAL A 161 16.68 -8.32 0.81
C VAL A 161 18.06 -7.71 0.62
N ARG A 162 18.10 -6.42 0.25
CA ARG A 162 19.33 -5.64 0.18
C ARG A 162 19.13 -4.20 0.64
N ARG A 163 20.20 -3.55 1.06
CA ARG A 163 20.18 -2.15 1.45
C ARG A 163 20.68 -1.29 0.29
N ILE A 164 19.90 -0.25 -0.04
CA ILE A 164 20.23 0.69 -1.12
C ILE A 164 20.15 2.12 -0.56
N PRO A 165 21.08 3.03 -0.90
CA PRO A 165 20.97 4.44 -0.56
C PRO A 165 19.66 5.03 -1.08
N LEU A 166 18.99 5.86 -0.26
CA LEU A 166 17.73 6.52 -0.63
C LEU A 166 17.89 7.39 -1.89
N SER A 167 19.08 8.01 -2.08
CA SER A 167 19.43 8.76 -3.29
C SER A 167 19.41 7.90 -4.55
N ASP A 168 19.97 6.70 -4.47
CA ASP A 168 20.06 5.78 -5.61
C ASP A 168 18.67 5.24 -5.98
N LEU A 169 17.81 5.01 -4.96
CA LEU A 169 16.42 4.67 -5.18
C LEU A 169 15.64 5.82 -5.83
N ALA A 170 15.91 7.08 -5.46
CA ALA A 170 15.34 8.24 -6.11
C ALA A 170 15.69 8.28 -7.60
N ASP A 171 16.97 8.10 -7.92
CA ASP A 171 17.46 8.07 -9.30
C ASP A 171 16.85 6.90 -10.09
N ALA A 172 16.72 5.72 -9.45
CA ALA A 172 16.09 4.55 -10.07
C ALA A 172 14.59 4.79 -10.36
N ILE A 173 13.87 5.48 -9.48
CA ILE A 173 12.48 5.90 -9.72
C ILE A 173 12.40 6.84 -10.92
N LEU A 174 13.28 7.85 -10.99
CA LEU A 174 13.31 8.81 -12.11
C LEU A 174 13.64 8.14 -13.46
N ARG A 175 14.45 7.08 -13.45
CA ARG A 175 14.75 6.29 -14.65
C ARG A 175 13.66 5.25 -14.99
N GLY A 176 12.61 5.09 -14.15
CA GLY A 176 11.56 4.09 -14.34
C GLY A 176 11.99 2.64 -14.06
N GLU A 177 13.07 2.44 -13.31
CA GLU A 177 13.59 1.12 -12.94
C GLU A 177 12.84 0.47 -11.77
N ILE A 178 12.12 1.28 -10.99
CA ILE A 178 11.23 0.83 -9.91
C ILE A 178 9.79 1.10 -10.33
N PRO A 179 9.11 0.17 -11.02
CA PRO A 179 7.76 0.40 -11.52
C PRO A 179 6.66 0.13 -10.49
N ASP A 180 6.98 -0.44 -9.32
CA ASP A 180 6.01 -0.72 -8.27
C ASP A 180 5.48 0.58 -7.64
N GLY A 181 4.15 0.79 -7.78
CA GLY A 181 3.52 2.06 -7.38
C GLY A 181 3.54 2.33 -5.88
N LYS A 182 3.37 1.30 -5.03
CA LYS A 182 3.42 1.47 -3.57
C LYS A 182 4.81 1.88 -3.11
N THR A 183 5.85 1.26 -3.68
CA THR A 183 7.26 1.57 -3.41
C THR A 183 7.59 3.00 -3.83
N GLN A 184 7.22 3.41 -5.05
CA GLN A 184 7.41 4.80 -5.50
C GLN A 184 6.70 5.79 -4.56
N ALA A 185 5.44 5.54 -4.22
CA ALA A 185 4.66 6.44 -3.38
C ALA A 185 5.25 6.60 -1.98
N ALA A 186 5.66 5.49 -1.34
CA ALA A 186 6.24 5.51 -0.02
C ALA A 186 7.62 6.17 0.01
N LEU A 187 8.53 5.78 -0.90
CA LEU A 187 9.86 6.38 -1.01
C LEU A 187 9.79 7.88 -1.30
N SER A 188 8.90 8.31 -2.21
CA SER A 188 8.73 9.74 -2.50
C SER A 188 8.28 10.52 -1.27
N ARG A 189 7.37 9.99 -0.44
CA ARG A 189 6.95 10.63 0.81
C ARG A 189 8.12 10.75 1.79
N VAL A 190 8.93 9.69 1.93
CA VAL A 190 10.12 9.70 2.79
C VAL A 190 11.15 10.70 2.29
N MET A 191 11.42 10.76 0.98
CA MET A 191 12.32 11.75 0.38
C MET A 191 11.87 13.19 0.67
N LEU A 192 10.57 13.48 0.54
CA LEU A 192 10.01 14.79 0.89
C LEU A 192 10.15 15.11 2.39
N MET A 193 10.02 14.12 3.28
CA MET A 193 10.24 14.30 4.71
C MET A 193 11.71 14.64 5.02
N VAL A 194 12.66 13.93 4.37
CA VAL A 194 14.09 14.23 4.48
C VAL A 194 14.42 15.63 3.97
N GLU A 195 13.90 16.02 2.80
CA GLU A 195 14.12 17.35 2.20
C GLU A 195 13.60 18.48 3.10
N ARG A 196 12.49 18.23 3.79
CA ARG A 196 11.89 19.20 4.73
C ARG A 196 12.48 19.15 6.13
N GLY A 197 13.49 18.32 6.38
CA GLY A 197 14.13 18.16 7.69
C GLY A 197 13.20 17.60 8.78
N GLN A 198 12.24 16.77 8.40
CA GLN A 198 11.31 16.13 9.34
C GLN A 198 11.87 14.81 9.89
N ILE A 199 12.86 14.26 9.20
CA ILE A 199 13.63 13.07 9.56
C ILE A 199 15.07 13.19 9.07
#